data_5a9744e5547f31219f92ba7d341d9b76
#
_entry.id   5a9744e5547f31219f92ba7d341d9b76
#
_cell.length_a   1.000
_cell.length_b   1.000
_cell.length_c   1.000
_cell.angle_alpha   90.00
_cell.angle_beta   90.00
_cell.angle_gamma   90.00
#
_symmetry.space_group_name_H-M   'P 1'
#
loop_
_entity.id
_entity.type
_entity.pdbx_description
1 polymer ?
#
loop_
_entity_poly.entity_id
_entity_poly.type
_entity_poly.pdbx_seq_one_letter_code
_entity_poly.pdbx_strand_id
1 'polypeptide(L)'
;ITFMGALNTGDGYVKGTNYEGWTYFGNISKVINDHHKLSLTAFGAPQWHNQRSTMHYIEDYKNSPDGGRFNNGYGYINGEAVGSGYGYNYYHKPQVSLNHYWTIDEKSTLTTSLYGSMATGGGRRARGAMSNWLTIDNNTGRPKDGAMMTPDGLFDYERAMAANAASQNGSQVIFTNAVNDHDWYGMLSSYKNHLTENLTLTGGVDLRYYKGYHTEEIDDLLG
;
A
#
# COMPACT_ATOMS: atom_id res chain seq x y z
N ILE A 1 2.57 3.51 -30.05
CA ILE A 1 2.37 4.25 -28.79
C ILE A 1 1.06 3.76 -28.18
N THR A 2 1.07 3.47 -26.90
CA THR A 2 -0.11 3.04 -26.15
C THR A 2 -0.19 3.81 -24.84
N PHE A 3 -1.38 4.32 -24.49
CA PHE A 3 -1.65 4.92 -23.19
C PHE A 3 -2.93 4.32 -22.62
N MET A 4 -2.95 4.11 -21.32
CA MET A 4 -4.13 3.67 -20.57
C MET A 4 -4.20 4.42 -19.25
N GLY A 5 -5.42 4.70 -18.79
CA GLY A 5 -5.72 5.24 -17.47
C GLY A 5 -7.03 4.69 -16.96
N ALA A 6 -7.12 4.45 -15.66
CA ALA A 6 -8.36 4.04 -15.00
C ALA A 6 -8.44 4.65 -13.59
N LEU A 7 -9.64 5.02 -13.19
CA LEU A 7 -9.98 5.43 -11.83
C LEU A 7 -10.91 4.38 -11.21
N ASN A 8 -10.62 4.01 -9.97
CA ASN A 8 -11.43 3.10 -9.18
C ASN A 8 -11.65 3.73 -7.79
N THR A 9 -12.89 3.96 -7.42
CA THR A 9 -13.25 4.58 -6.14
C THR A 9 -14.51 3.95 -5.59
N GLY A 10 -14.66 3.95 -4.28
CA GLY A 10 -15.86 3.42 -3.63
C GLY A 10 -15.78 3.50 -2.10
N ASP A 11 -16.93 3.24 -1.47
CA ASP A 11 -17.06 3.31 -0.02
C ASP A 11 -16.70 2.00 0.69
N GLY A 12 -16.51 0.90 -0.07
CA GLY A 12 -16.32 -0.44 0.48
C GLY A 12 -17.60 -1.02 1.11
N TYR A 13 -17.57 -2.31 1.45
CA TYR A 13 -18.68 -2.96 2.14
C TYR A 13 -18.71 -2.62 3.63
N VAL A 14 -17.55 -2.60 4.28
CA VAL A 14 -17.41 -2.29 5.70
C VAL A 14 -17.51 -0.77 5.90
N LYS A 15 -18.17 -0.33 6.97
CA LYS A 15 -18.33 1.10 7.27
C LYS A 15 -16.99 1.81 7.39
N GLY A 16 -16.83 2.94 6.69
CA GLY A 16 -15.61 3.73 6.70
C GLY A 16 -14.41 3.10 5.97
N THR A 17 -14.62 2.14 5.07
CA THR A 17 -13.54 1.53 4.26
C THR A 17 -13.52 2.04 2.83
N ASN A 18 -13.76 3.33 2.68
CA ASN A 18 -13.65 3.98 1.39
C ASN A 18 -12.23 3.93 0.83
N TYR A 19 -12.15 3.95 -0.48
CA TYR A 19 -10.90 3.83 -1.21
C TYR A 19 -10.93 4.65 -2.50
N GLU A 20 -9.76 5.05 -2.91
CA GLU A 20 -9.50 5.59 -4.24
C GLU A 20 -8.18 5.05 -4.76
N GLY A 21 -8.19 4.67 -6.01
CA GLY A 21 -7.00 4.25 -6.73
C GLY A 21 -7.15 4.57 -8.22
N TRP A 22 -6.08 4.98 -8.83
CA TRP A 22 -6.04 5.14 -10.28
C TRP A 22 -4.80 4.48 -10.85
N THR A 23 -4.90 4.02 -12.07
CA THR A 23 -3.81 3.38 -12.76
C THR A 23 -3.45 4.16 -14.00
N TYR A 24 -2.17 4.15 -14.32
CA TYR A 24 -1.69 4.67 -15.59
C TYR A 24 -0.68 3.71 -16.19
N PHE A 25 -0.68 3.66 -17.51
CA PHE A 25 0.25 2.91 -18.31
C PHE A 25 0.58 3.71 -19.56
N GLY A 26 1.86 3.77 -19.89
CA GLY A 26 2.34 4.35 -21.15
C GLY A 26 3.43 3.48 -21.76
N ASN A 27 3.34 3.26 -23.05
CA ASN A 27 4.39 2.60 -23.82
C ASN A 27 4.65 3.34 -25.12
N ILE A 28 5.92 3.56 -25.41
CA ILE A 28 6.40 4.09 -26.67
C ILE A 28 7.46 3.13 -27.19
N SER A 29 7.21 2.53 -28.35
CA SER A 29 8.15 1.65 -29.02
C SER A 29 8.57 2.21 -30.37
N LYS A 30 9.85 2.06 -30.69
CA LYS A 30 10.43 2.47 -31.96
C LYS A 30 11.32 1.37 -32.51
N VAL A 31 11.06 0.96 -33.72
CA VAL A 31 11.99 0.17 -34.55
C VAL A 31 13.04 1.15 -35.09
N ILE A 32 14.30 0.94 -34.74
CA ILE A 32 15.42 1.78 -35.16
C ILE A 32 15.89 1.32 -36.53
N ASN A 33 16.04 0.01 -36.70
CA ASN A 33 16.34 -0.69 -37.96
C ASN A 33 15.95 -2.17 -37.83
N ASP A 34 16.30 -3.00 -38.79
CA ASP A 34 15.92 -4.42 -38.84
C ASP A 34 16.48 -5.24 -37.67
N HIS A 35 17.54 -4.76 -37.04
CA HIS A 35 18.19 -5.44 -35.91
C HIS A 35 17.82 -4.87 -34.55
N HIS A 36 17.37 -3.62 -34.44
CA HIS A 36 17.21 -2.94 -33.16
C HIS A 36 15.81 -2.34 -32.98
N LYS A 37 15.17 -2.70 -31.86
CA LYS A 37 13.93 -2.09 -31.38
C LYS A 37 14.13 -1.59 -29.96
N LEU A 38 13.66 -0.38 -29.65
CA LEU A 38 13.57 0.17 -28.31
C LEU A 38 12.11 0.28 -27.87
N SER A 39 11.86 0.08 -26.59
CA SER A 39 10.54 0.26 -25.98
C SER A 39 10.71 0.88 -24.60
N LEU A 40 10.15 2.07 -24.41
CA LEU A 40 10.04 2.73 -23.12
C LEU A 40 8.65 2.45 -22.57
N THR A 41 8.56 1.90 -21.35
CA THR A 41 7.33 1.63 -20.65
C THR A 41 7.35 2.31 -19.30
N ALA A 42 6.25 2.95 -18.94
CA ALA A 42 6.02 3.49 -17.59
C ALA A 42 4.63 3.11 -17.13
N PHE A 43 4.49 2.68 -15.86
CA PHE A 43 3.21 2.36 -15.26
C PHE A 43 3.25 2.57 -13.75
N GLY A 44 2.08 2.74 -13.17
CA GLY A 44 1.89 2.84 -11.73
C GLY A 44 0.42 2.80 -11.36
N ALA A 45 0.17 2.58 -10.08
CA ALA A 45 -1.17 2.49 -9.51
C ALA A 45 -1.18 3.13 -8.12
N PRO A 46 -1.13 4.50 -8.02
CA PRO A 46 -1.31 5.15 -6.73
C PRO A 46 -2.69 4.84 -6.17
N GLN A 47 -2.71 4.53 -4.89
CA GLN A 47 -3.95 4.26 -4.18
C GLN A 47 -3.87 4.64 -2.71
N TRP A 48 -5.02 4.88 -2.13
CA TRP A 48 -5.25 4.89 -0.69
C TRP A 48 -6.56 4.16 -0.36
N HIS A 49 -6.63 3.62 0.82
CA HIS A 49 -7.84 3.00 1.32
C HIS A 49 -7.87 3.01 2.85
N ASN A 50 -9.05 3.07 3.38
CA ASN A 50 -9.32 2.76 4.77
C ASN A 50 -9.67 1.27 4.91
N GLN A 51 -9.35 0.68 6.06
CA GLN A 51 -9.56 -0.73 6.29
C GLN A 51 -10.02 -1.00 7.73
N ARG A 52 -10.70 -2.12 7.91
CA ARG A 52 -10.92 -2.70 9.23
C ARG A 52 -9.76 -3.63 9.51
N SER A 53 -8.92 -3.27 10.51
CA SER A 53 -7.69 -4.01 10.83
C SER A 53 -7.89 -5.08 11.89
N THR A 54 -9.06 -5.12 12.53
CA THR A 54 -9.34 -6.00 13.67
C THR A 54 -10.37 -7.06 13.33
N MET A 55 -10.19 -8.24 13.89
CA MET A 55 -11.19 -9.31 13.87
C MET A 55 -12.19 -9.11 15.02
N HIS A 56 -13.43 -9.55 14.79
CA HIS A 56 -14.52 -9.48 15.75
C HIS A 56 -15.20 -10.84 15.90
N TYR A 57 -15.83 -11.08 17.04
CA TYR A 57 -16.74 -12.21 17.19
C TYR A 57 -18.00 -12.00 16.34
N ILE A 58 -18.64 -13.09 15.95
CA ILE A 58 -19.93 -13.07 15.24
C ILE A 58 -20.99 -12.30 16.05
N GLU A 59 -20.92 -12.38 17.37
CA GLU A 59 -21.83 -11.67 18.28
C GLU A 59 -21.67 -10.16 18.20
N ASP A 60 -20.46 -9.64 18.01
CA ASP A 60 -20.22 -8.20 17.85
C ASP A 60 -20.92 -7.67 16.61
N TYR A 61 -20.90 -8.42 15.51
CA TYR A 61 -21.65 -8.08 14.30
C TYR A 61 -23.16 -8.16 14.49
N LYS A 62 -23.66 -9.14 15.25
CA LYS A 62 -25.10 -9.29 15.52
C LYS A 62 -25.65 -8.19 16.43
N ASN A 63 -24.83 -7.71 17.35
CA ASN A 63 -25.20 -6.69 18.34
C ASN A 63 -24.97 -5.27 17.83
N SER A 64 -24.16 -5.08 16.80
CA SER A 64 -23.95 -3.78 16.18
C SER A 64 -25.12 -3.37 15.29
N PRO A 65 -25.56 -2.11 15.34
CA PRO A 65 -26.57 -1.59 14.40
C PRO A 65 -26.06 -1.66 12.95
N ASP A 66 -24.77 -1.67 12.72
CA ASP A 66 -24.14 -1.79 11.39
C ASP A 66 -24.04 -3.25 10.90
N GLY A 67 -24.32 -4.25 11.75
CA GLY A 67 -24.26 -5.67 11.41
C GLY A 67 -22.90 -6.07 10.83
N GLY A 68 -22.89 -6.79 9.70
CA GLY A 68 -21.66 -7.22 9.04
C GLY A 68 -20.77 -6.06 8.53
N ARG A 69 -21.29 -4.84 8.51
CA ARG A 69 -20.56 -3.63 8.12
C ARG A 69 -19.80 -2.97 9.29
N PHE A 70 -19.98 -3.48 10.50
CA PHE A 70 -19.36 -2.95 11.72
C PHE A 70 -17.84 -2.80 11.57
N ASN A 71 -17.33 -1.65 12.03
CA ASN A 71 -15.91 -1.31 12.05
C ASN A 71 -15.59 -0.57 13.35
N ASN A 72 -14.87 -1.19 14.25
CA ASN A 72 -14.50 -0.58 15.53
C ASN A 72 -13.49 0.56 15.43
N GLY A 73 -12.80 0.70 14.30
CA GLY A 73 -11.93 1.84 14.03
C GLY A 73 -12.66 3.08 13.51
N TYR A 74 -13.96 2.94 13.22
CA TYR A 74 -14.84 4.04 12.86
C TYR A 74 -15.26 4.84 14.10
N GLY A 75 -15.44 6.14 13.98
CA GLY A 75 -15.87 6.96 15.09
C GLY A 75 -16.29 8.36 14.66
N TYR A 76 -16.53 9.21 15.65
CA TYR A 76 -17.04 10.57 15.45
C TYR A 76 -16.23 11.57 16.28
N ILE A 77 -16.11 12.81 15.77
CA ILE A 77 -15.62 13.98 16.49
C ILE A 77 -16.67 15.08 16.31
N ASN A 78 -17.20 15.61 17.41
CA ASN A 78 -18.28 16.60 17.40
C ASN A 78 -19.51 16.19 16.54
N GLY A 79 -19.80 14.90 16.50
CA GLY A 79 -20.89 14.33 15.71
C GLY A 79 -20.58 14.12 14.22
N GLU A 80 -19.41 14.54 13.75
CA GLU A 80 -18.97 14.29 12.39
C GLU A 80 -18.14 12.99 12.29
N ALA A 81 -18.42 12.20 11.26
CA ALA A 81 -17.73 10.94 11.04
C ALA A 81 -16.27 11.14 10.67
N VAL A 82 -15.37 10.46 11.37
CA VAL A 82 -13.91 10.51 11.15
C VAL A 82 -13.43 9.37 10.24
N GLY A 83 -14.37 8.58 9.73
CA GLY A 83 -14.06 7.39 8.93
C GLY A 83 -13.32 6.33 9.73
N SER A 84 -12.55 5.50 9.06
CA SER A 84 -11.67 4.54 9.72
C SER A 84 -10.30 5.16 9.97
N GLY A 85 -10.22 6.32 10.64
CA GLY A 85 -9.01 7.10 10.82
C GLY A 85 -7.77 6.31 11.22
N TYR A 86 -7.95 5.21 11.93
CA TYR A 86 -6.89 4.27 12.30
C TYR A 86 -6.43 3.35 11.16
N GLY A 87 -7.31 2.94 10.26
CA GLY A 87 -7.04 1.92 9.24
C GLY A 87 -6.54 2.49 7.91
N TYR A 88 -6.03 3.70 7.86
CA TYR A 88 -5.56 4.32 6.62
C TYR A 88 -4.28 3.66 6.11
N ASN A 89 -4.26 3.36 4.80
CA ASN A 89 -3.10 2.86 4.08
C ASN A 89 -3.02 3.50 2.70
N TYR A 90 -1.80 3.78 2.23
CA TYR A 90 -1.56 4.33 0.91
C TYR A 90 -0.28 3.79 0.32
N TYR A 91 -0.21 3.70 -1.00
CA TYR A 91 1.04 3.47 -1.71
C TYR A 91 1.00 3.91 -3.17
N HIS A 92 2.17 4.24 -3.67
CA HIS A 92 2.44 4.42 -5.08
C HIS A 92 3.79 3.78 -5.43
N LYS A 93 3.78 2.78 -6.31
CA LYS A 93 4.96 2.04 -6.76
C LYS A 93 5.09 2.17 -8.28
N PRO A 94 5.51 3.35 -8.79
CA PRO A 94 5.72 3.53 -10.21
C PRO A 94 6.90 2.69 -10.69
N GLN A 95 6.83 2.24 -11.93
CA GLN A 95 7.93 1.58 -12.59
C GLN A 95 8.13 2.15 -13.98
N VAL A 96 9.39 2.39 -14.32
CA VAL A 96 9.82 2.77 -15.67
C VAL A 96 10.82 1.74 -16.16
N SER A 97 10.71 1.33 -17.41
CA SER A 97 11.66 0.42 -18.03
C SER A 97 11.98 0.83 -19.46
N LEU A 98 13.26 0.76 -19.82
CA LEU A 98 13.75 0.87 -21.19
C LEU A 98 14.20 -0.51 -21.65
N ASN A 99 13.50 -1.06 -22.64
CA ASN A 99 13.77 -2.37 -23.19
C ASN A 99 14.42 -2.23 -24.57
N HIS A 100 15.55 -2.89 -24.76
CA HIS A 100 16.25 -3.00 -26.02
C HIS A 100 16.15 -4.46 -26.52
N TYR A 101 15.65 -4.62 -27.70
CA TYR A 101 15.59 -5.90 -28.42
C TYR A 101 16.59 -5.82 -29.57
N TRP A 102 17.57 -6.70 -29.54
CA TRP A 102 18.61 -6.79 -30.57
C TRP A 102 18.57 -8.17 -31.23
N THR A 103 18.20 -8.19 -32.51
CA THR A 103 18.37 -9.34 -33.40
C THR A 103 19.77 -9.29 -33.96
N ILE A 104 20.70 -10.06 -33.38
CA ILE A 104 22.11 -10.06 -33.76
C ILE A 104 22.27 -10.67 -35.15
N ASP A 105 21.65 -11.83 -35.34
CA ASP A 105 21.57 -12.57 -36.61
C ASP A 105 20.32 -13.45 -36.62
N GLU A 106 20.16 -14.34 -37.64
CA GLU A 106 19.02 -15.22 -37.77
C GLU A 106 18.85 -16.23 -36.63
N LYS A 107 19.92 -16.50 -35.87
CA LYS A 107 19.94 -17.48 -34.77
C LYS A 107 20.03 -16.85 -33.39
N SER A 108 20.45 -15.59 -33.30
CA SER A 108 20.86 -14.97 -32.05
C SER A 108 20.07 -13.72 -31.75
N THR A 109 19.56 -13.62 -30.53
CA THR A 109 18.89 -12.41 -30.00
C THR A 109 19.44 -12.04 -28.63
N LEU A 110 19.50 -10.74 -28.35
CA LEU A 110 19.80 -10.20 -27.03
C LEU A 110 18.68 -9.24 -26.62
N THR A 111 18.07 -9.48 -25.48
CA THR A 111 17.09 -8.57 -24.89
C THR A 111 17.66 -7.99 -23.61
N THR A 112 17.70 -6.66 -23.51
CA THR A 112 18.16 -5.97 -22.31
C THR A 112 17.08 -5.03 -21.80
N SER A 113 16.74 -5.10 -20.53
CA SER A 113 15.82 -4.21 -19.84
C SER A 113 16.56 -3.46 -18.75
N LEU A 114 16.54 -2.13 -18.81
CA LEU A 114 16.91 -1.26 -17.70
C LEU A 114 15.61 -0.81 -17.04
N TYR A 115 15.53 -0.91 -15.72
CA TYR A 115 14.31 -0.54 -15.01
C TYR A 115 14.59 0.21 -13.71
N GLY A 116 13.62 1.00 -13.28
CA GLY A 116 13.66 1.73 -12.02
C GLY A 116 12.28 1.94 -11.43
N SER A 117 12.23 1.99 -10.11
CA SER A 117 11.07 2.30 -9.29
C SER A 117 11.51 3.11 -8.08
N MET A 118 10.82 4.23 -7.82
CA MET A 118 10.92 4.98 -6.57
C MET A 118 9.52 4.93 -5.94
N ALA A 119 9.35 4.11 -4.93
CA ALA A 119 8.05 3.86 -4.35
C ALA A 119 7.89 4.57 -3.01
N THR A 120 6.70 5.08 -2.79
CA THR A 120 6.26 5.63 -1.52
C THR A 120 5.06 4.85 -1.01
N GLY A 121 4.97 4.68 0.30
CA GLY A 121 3.82 4.02 0.91
C GLY A 121 3.87 4.06 2.41
N GLY A 122 2.72 3.90 3.03
CA GLY A 122 2.63 3.90 4.48
C GLY A 122 1.27 3.48 4.98
N GLY A 123 1.17 3.42 6.30
CA GLY A 123 -0.08 3.10 6.96
C GLY A 123 -0.13 3.65 8.37
N ARG A 124 -1.31 4.14 8.75
CA ARG A 124 -1.56 4.73 10.07
C ARG A 124 -1.54 3.67 11.15
N ARG A 125 -0.93 4.00 12.28
CA ARG A 125 -0.86 3.17 13.48
C ARG A 125 -1.11 4.00 14.73
N ALA A 126 -1.73 3.41 15.75
CA ALA A 126 -1.81 4.03 17.07
C ALA A 126 -0.53 3.75 17.86
N ARG A 127 -0.05 4.76 18.59
CA ARG A 127 1.09 4.72 19.51
C ARG A 127 0.76 5.39 20.83
N GLY A 128 1.53 5.09 21.88
CA GLY A 128 1.40 5.66 23.21
C GLY A 128 0.90 4.66 24.25
N ALA A 129 0.83 5.08 25.51
CA ALA A 129 0.45 4.24 26.66
C ALA A 129 -0.97 3.66 26.52
N MET A 130 -1.87 4.40 25.88
CA MET A 130 -3.26 4.00 25.64
C MET A 130 -3.49 3.45 24.23
N SER A 131 -2.45 3.16 23.46
CA SER A 131 -2.59 2.57 22.11
C SER A 131 -3.15 1.15 22.13
N ASN A 132 -3.15 0.49 23.27
CA ASN A 132 -3.73 -0.85 23.46
C ASN A 132 -5.26 -0.90 23.32
N TRP A 133 -5.96 0.23 23.30
CA TRP A 133 -7.41 0.28 23.05
C TRP A 133 -7.83 -0.35 21.72
N LEU A 134 -6.91 -0.41 20.77
CA LEU A 134 -7.09 -1.12 19.50
C LEU A 134 -6.59 -2.56 19.55
N THR A 135 -5.87 -2.91 20.63
CA THR A 135 -5.28 -4.23 20.75
C THR A 135 -6.37 -5.22 21.16
N ILE A 136 -6.59 -6.18 20.31
CA ILE A 136 -7.43 -7.32 20.63
C ILE A 136 -6.64 -8.27 21.52
N ASP A 137 -7.24 -8.71 22.59
CA ASP A 137 -6.74 -9.84 23.35
C ASP A 137 -6.81 -11.09 22.48
N ASN A 138 -5.66 -11.66 22.16
CA ASN A 138 -5.56 -12.83 21.26
C ASN A 138 -6.26 -14.08 21.83
N ASN A 139 -6.51 -14.14 23.14
CA ASN A 139 -7.19 -15.28 23.77
C ASN A 139 -8.70 -15.14 23.69
N THR A 140 -9.21 -13.92 23.78
CA THR A 140 -10.65 -13.65 23.82
C THR A 140 -11.17 -13.07 22.51
N GLY A 141 -10.28 -12.54 21.63
CA GLY A 141 -10.64 -11.84 20.42
C GLY A 141 -11.39 -10.53 20.66
N ARG A 142 -11.44 -10.04 21.90
CA ARG A 142 -12.13 -8.81 22.31
C ARG A 142 -11.14 -7.70 22.60
N PRO A 143 -11.56 -6.42 22.54
CA PRO A 143 -10.73 -5.32 23.00
C PRO A 143 -10.30 -5.55 24.45
N LYS A 144 -9.03 -5.24 24.74
CA LYS A 144 -8.50 -5.31 26.11
C LYS A 144 -9.21 -4.33 27.03
N ASP A 145 -9.22 -4.64 28.32
CA ASP A 145 -9.71 -3.73 29.35
C ASP A 145 -9.03 -2.36 29.23
N GLY A 146 -9.81 -1.29 29.39
CA GLY A 146 -9.34 0.08 29.24
C GLY A 146 -9.34 0.61 27.80
N ALA A 147 -9.85 -0.19 26.86
CA ALA A 147 -10.03 0.27 25.49
C ALA A 147 -10.84 1.55 25.41
N MET A 148 -10.37 2.49 24.55
CA MET A 148 -11.06 3.74 24.25
C MET A 148 -12.21 3.50 23.28
N MET A 149 -13.31 2.92 23.77
CA MET A 149 -14.47 2.57 22.97
C MET A 149 -15.74 3.20 23.52
N THR A 150 -16.63 3.55 22.61
CA THR A 150 -18.01 3.93 22.93
C THR A 150 -18.81 2.72 23.35
N PRO A 151 -19.99 2.88 24.00
CA PRO A 151 -20.83 1.75 24.40
C PRO A 151 -21.27 0.82 23.24
N ASP A 152 -21.36 1.35 22.03
CA ASP A 152 -21.68 0.61 20.79
C ASP A 152 -20.44 0.05 20.06
N GLY A 153 -19.27 0.12 20.71
CA GLY A 153 -18.05 -0.56 20.26
C GLY A 153 -17.24 0.18 19.21
N LEU A 154 -17.52 1.46 18.97
CA LEU A 154 -16.73 2.31 18.08
C LEU A 154 -15.55 2.92 18.82
N PHE A 155 -14.55 3.40 18.10
CA PHE A 155 -13.49 4.16 18.72
C PHE A 155 -13.98 5.51 19.26
N ASP A 156 -13.66 5.79 20.51
CA ASP A 156 -14.01 7.02 21.21
C ASP A 156 -12.92 8.09 21.04
N TYR A 157 -12.96 8.78 19.91
CA TYR A 157 -12.00 9.85 19.58
C TYR A 157 -12.04 11.00 20.60
N GLU A 158 -13.23 11.39 21.05
CA GLU A 158 -13.40 12.50 21.99
C GLU A 158 -12.79 12.19 23.35
N ARG A 159 -12.97 10.97 23.83
CA ARG A 159 -12.33 10.50 25.06
C ARG A 159 -10.81 10.41 24.90
N ALA A 160 -10.31 9.98 23.73
CA ALA A 160 -8.87 9.95 23.46
C ALA A 160 -8.28 11.37 23.46
N MET A 161 -8.92 12.32 22.81
CA MET A 161 -8.51 13.73 22.78
C MET A 161 -8.56 14.35 24.19
N ALA A 162 -9.63 14.10 24.95
CA ALA A 162 -9.74 14.59 26.34
C ALA A 162 -8.65 14.01 27.25
N ALA A 163 -8.32 12.72 27.10
CA ALA A 163 -7.23 12.08 27.84
C ALA A 163 -5.86 12.68 27.51
N ASN A 164 -5.62 12.97 26.22
CA ASN A 164 -4.40 13.65 25.78
C ASN A 164 -4.30 15.07 26.37
N ALA A 165 -5.36 15.85 26.27
CA ALA A 165 -5.42 17.23 26.79
C ALA A 165 -5.23 17.30 28.29
N ALA A 166 -5.72 16.31 29.04
CA ALA A 166 -5.58 16.24 30.50
C ALA A 166 -4.21 15.71 30.96
N SER A 167 -3.42 15.14 30.07
CA SER A 167 -2.15 14.51 30.44
C SER A 167 -1.03 15.52 30.65
N GLN A 168 -0.35 15.41 31.80
CA GLN A 168 0.84 16.21 32.12
C GLN A 168 2.13 15.62 31.49
N ASN A 169 2.07 14.38 30.97
CA ASN A 169 3.22 13.64 30.45
C ASN A 169 3.20 13.49 28.92
N GLY A 170 2.46 14.38 28.24
CA GLY A 170 2.26 14.31 26.79
C GLY A 170 1.08 13.39 26.39
N SER A 171 0.84 13.29 25.10
CA SER A 171 -0.29 12.53 24.54
C SER A 171 -0.23 11.05 24.92
N GLN A 172 -1.35 10.52 25.39
CA GLN A 172 -1.48 9.12 25.81
C GLN A 172 -1.71 8.17 24.62
N VAL A 173 -2.27 8.70 23.54
CA VAL A 173 -2.43 8.02 22.27
C VAL A 173 -2.27 9.02 21.13
N ILE A 174 -1.50 8.65 20.13
CA ILE A 174 -1.32 9.43 18.90
C ILE A 174 -1.45 8.50 17.70
N PHE A 175 -1.68 9.07 16.54
CA PHE A 175 -1.49 8.34 15.29
C PHE A 175 -0.12 8.66 14.70
N THR A 176 0.55 7.59 14.25
CA THR A 176 1.78 7.66 13.49
C THR A 176 1.56 7.04 12.12
N ASN A 177 2.37 7.46 11.17
CA ASN A 177 2.46 6.85 9.84
C ASN A 177 3.72 5.98 9.76
N ALA A 178 3.53 4.69 9.58
CA ALA A 178 4.63 3.76 9.29
C ALA A 178 4.94 3.82 7.80
N VAL A 179 5.97 4.59 7.46
CA VAL A 179 6.41 4.80 6.07
C VAL A 179 7.28 3.64 5.60
N ASN A 180 7.01 3.16 4.39
CA ASN A 180 7.76 2.09 3.73
C ASN A 180 8.04 2.49 2.29
N ASP A 181 9.10 3.27 2.11
CA ASP A 181 9.54 3.72 0.79
C ASP A 181 10.66 2.83 0.27
N HIS A 182 10.88 2.84 -1.03
CA HIS A 182 12.05 2.18 -1.60
C HIS A 182 12.52 2.78 -2.92
N ASP A 183 13.82 2.63 -3.14
CA ASP A 183 14.47 2.79 -4.42
C ASP A 183 14.90 1.43 -4.96
N TRP A 184 14.54 1.14 -6.20
CA TRP A 184 14.82 -0.11 -6.86
C TRP A 184 15.22 0.14 -8.31
N TYR A 185 16.46 -0.23 -8.65
CA TYR A 185 17.00 -0.10 -10.00
C TYR A 185 17.64 -1.40 -10.45
N GLY A 186 17.58 -1.71 -11.72
CA GLY A 186 18.20 -2.91 -12.20
C GLY A 186 18.37 -2.98 -13.70
N MET A 187 19.10 -4.02 -14.08
CA MET A 187 19.29 -4.42 -15.47
C MET A 187 19.09 -5.92 -15.56
N LEU A 188 18.24 -6.34 -16.48
CA LEU A 188 18.08 -7.73 -16.87
C LEU A 188 18.52 -7.86 -18.33
N SER A 189 19.45 -8.76 -18.62
CA SER A 189 19.88 -9.04 -20.00
C SER A 189 19.81 -10.54 -20.26
N SER A 190 19.21 -10.93 -21.38
CA SER A 190 19.03 -12.32 -21.78
C SER A 190 19.47 -12.51 -23.21
N TYR A 191 20.45 -13.40 -23.42
CA TYR A 191 20.92 -13.85 -24.71
C TYR A 191 20.31 -15.21 -25.04
N LYS A 192 19.85 -15.36 -26.27
CA LYS A 192 19.30 -16.60 -26.82
C LYS A 192 19.98 -16.90 -28.15
N ASN A 193 20.41 -18.16 -28.32
CA ASN A 193 20.99 -18.63 -29.59
C ASN A 193 20.45 -20.02 -29.95
N HIS A 194 20.03 -20.19 -31.19
CA HIS A 194 19.68 -21.47 -31.79
C HIS A 194 20.93 -22.11 -32.35
N LEU A 195 21.64 -22.92 -31.53
CA LEU A 195 22.89 -23.60 -31.90
C LEU A 195 22.64 -24.58 -33.05
N THR A 196 21.53 -25.32 -33.02
CA THR A 196 21.05 -26.19 -34.06
C THR A 196 19.52 -26.09 -34.18
N GLU A 197 18.90 -26.77 -35.13
CA GLU A 197 17.43 -26.83 -35.27
C GLU A 197 16.74 -27.35 -33.98
N ASN A 198 17.42 -28.23 -33.23
CA ASN A 198 16.87 -28.87 -32.04
C ASN A 198 17.49 -28.40 -30.71
N LEU A 199 18.47 -27.50 -30.77
CA LEU A 199 19.20 -27.06 -29.57
C LEU A 199 19.23 -25.54 -29.48
N THR A 200 18.64 -25.00 -28.40
CA THR A 200 18.66 -23.58 -28.06
C THR A 200 19.42 -23.36 -26.77
N LEU A 201 20.39 -22.45 -26.79
CA LEU A 201 21.09 -21.94 -25.59
C LEU A 201 20.43 -20.64 -25.17
N THR A 202 20.14 -20.51 -23.86
CA THR A 202 19.71 -19.25 -23.25
C THR A 202 20.54 -19.00 -22.00
N GLY A 203 21.06 -17.78 -21.87
CA GLY A 203 21.80 -17.34 -20.70
C GLY A 203 21.60 -15.85 -20.45
N GLY A 204 21.80 -15.38 -19.24
CA GLY A 204 21.55 -13.99 -18.93
C GLY A 204 22.19 -13.52 -17.64
N VAL A 205 22.03 -12.22 -17.38
CA VAL A 205 22.50 -11.50 -16.19
C VAL A 205 21.36 -10.69 -15.61
N ASP A 206 21.16 -10.77 -14.29
CA ASP A 206 20.27 -9.92 -13.51
C ASP A 206 21.11 -9.15 -12.49
N LEU A 207 21.15 -7.83 -12.62
CA LEU A 207 21.79 -6.91 -11.69
C LEU A 207 20.72 -6.05 -11.05
N ARG A 208 20.75 -5.95 -9.70
CA ARG A 208 19.75 -5.24 -8.94
C ARG A 208 20.36 -4.44 -7.80
N TYR A 209 19.93 -3.20 -7.68
CA TYR A 209 20.12 -2.39 -6.49
C TYR A 209 18.76 -2.16 -5.83
N TYR A 210 18.70 -2.35 -4.53
CA TYR A 210 17.50 -2.08 -3.73
C TYR A 210 17.89 -1.39 -2.43
N LYS A 211 17.14 -0.33 -2.09
CA LYS A 211 17.24 0.33 -0.80
C LYS A 211 15.83 0.59 -0.27
N GLY A 212 15.49 0.00 0.87
CA GLY A 212 14.26 0.25 1.62
C GLY A 212 14.48 1.32 2.67
N TYR A 213 13.48 2.16 2.87
CA TYR A 213 13.42 3.18 3.93
C TYR A 213 12.21 2.85 4.78
N HIS A 214 12.46 2.66 6.08
CA HIS A 214 11.42 2.34 7.05
C HIS A 214 11.50 3.37 8.16
N THR A 215 10.54 4.29 8.18
CA THR A 215 10.46 5.36 9.18
C THR A 215 9.09 5.35 9.83
N GLU A 216 8.97 6.04 10.94
CA GLU A 216 7.71 6.28 11.61
C GLU A 216 7.62 7.78 11.91
N GLU A 217 6.56 8.39 11.43
CA GLU A 217 6.32 9.83 11.49
C GLU A 217 5.05 10.12 12.29
N ILE A 218 5.00 11.23 13.00
CA ILE A 218 3.77 11.67 13.67
C ILE A 218 2.77 12.09 12.59
N ASP A 219 1.56 11.55 12.65
CA ASP A 219 0.50 11.84 11.73
C ASP A 219 -0.61 12.70 12.37
N ASP A 220 -1.04 12.36 13.59
CA ASP A 220 -2.05 13.09 14.33
C ASP A 220 -1.82 12.94 15.85
N LEU A 221 -1.73 14.04 16.56
CA LEU A 221 -1.54 14.06 18.01
C LEU A 221 -2.83 13.79 18.81
N LEU A 222 -3.98 13.80 18.14
CA LEU A 222 -5.29 13.62 18.74
C LEU A 222 -5.56 14.61 19.89
N GLY A 223 -5.46 15.89 19.59
CA GLY A 223 -5.73 17.00 20.51
C GLY A 223 -4.51 17.67 21.12
#